data_b0880b7d35df1bbf718128c828ed3945
#
_entry.id   b0880b7d35df1bbf718128c828ed3945
#
_cell.length_a   1.000
_cell.length_b   1.000
_cell.length_c   1.000
_cell.angle_alpha   90.00
_cell.angle_beta   90.00
_cell.angle_gamma   90.00
#
_symmetry.space_group_name_H-M   'P 1'
#
loop_
_entity.id
_entity.type
_entity.pdbx_description
1 polymer ?
#
loop_
_entity_poly.entity_id
_entity_poly.type
_entity_poly.pdbx_seq_one_letter_code
_entity_poly.pdbx_strand_id
1 'polypeptide(L)'
;MRVTVDIDEYAEGAILLDGLEGAIVGIVEDFGSPGRKMLYSKQKILNILQKRDLMTYDEAEEFYDYNILGLYAGELNAVFLDLEIIPIKKEDGWEYQLKE
;
A
#
# COMPACT_ATOMS: atom_id res chain seq x y z
N MET A 1 -24.21 -0.59 -0.93
CA MET A 1 -24.01 -1.93 -1.49
C MET A 1 -22.52 -2.17 -1.75
N ARG A 2 -22.05 -3.34 -1.40
CA ARG A 2 -20.64 -3.71 -1.64
C ARG A 2 -20.52 -4.57 -2.89
N VAL A 3 -19.54 -4.26 -3.69
CA VAL A 3 -19.21 -5.04 -4.88
C VAL A 3 -17.89 -5.77 -4.61
N THR A 4 -17.91 -7.08 -4.75
CA THR A 4 -16.71 -7.90 -4.56
C THR A 4 -15.86 -7.86 -5.82
N VAL A 5 -14.56 -7.62 -5.65
CA VAL A 5 -13.59 -7.61 -6.74
C VAL A 5 -12.87 -8.96 -6.76
N ASP A 6 -12.84 -9.61 -7.91
CA ASP A 6 -12.05 -10.82 -8.10
C ASP A 6 -10.64 -10.39 -8.49
N ILE A 7 -9.71 -10.51 -7.55
CA ILE A 7 -8.33 -10.06 -7.74
C ILE A 7 -7.64 -10.84 -8.87
N ASP A 8 -7.88 -12.15 -8.94
CA ASP A 8 -7.23 -13.00 -9.95
C ASP A 8 -7.64 -12.61 -11.37
N GLU A 9 -8.87 -12.16 -11.55
CA GLU A 9 -9.34 -11.69 -12.85
C GLU A 9 -8.94 -10.24 -13.11
N TYR A 10 -9.15 -9.37 -12.14
CA TYR A 10 -9.00 -7.93 -12.38
C TYR A 10 -7.53 -7.49 -12.33
N ALA A 11 -6.73 -8.10 -11.49
CA ALA A 11 -5.31 -7.77 -11.33
C ALA A 11 -4.46 -9.04 -11.40
N GLU A 12 -4.59 -9.76 -12.50
CA GLU A 12 -3.89 -11.03 -12.71
C GLU A 12 -2.39 -10.85 -12.57
N GLY A 13 -1.77 -11.71 -11.77
CA GLY A 13 -0.34 -11.70 -11.55
C GLY A 13 0.15 -10.70 -10.52
N ALA A 14 -0.73 -9.84 -9.98
CA ALA A 14 -0.33 -8.89 -8.95
C ALA A 14 0.14 -9.63 -7.70
N ILE A 15 1.14 -9.05 -7.02
CA ILE A 15 1.74 -9.68 -5.86
C ILE A 15 0.87 -9.53 -4.63
N LEU A 16 0.53 -10.65 -4.01
CA LEU A 16 -0.18 -10.69 -2.74
C LEU A 16 0.82 -11.09 -1.65
N LEU A 17 1.08 -10.17 -0.73
CA LEU A 17 2.00 -10.41 0.37
C LEU A 17 1.28 -11.21 1.45
N ASP A 18 1.71 -12.46 1.62
CA ASP A 18 1.07 -13.39 2.55
C ASP A 18 1.11 -12.85 3.99
N GLY A 19 -0.05 -12.84 4.62
CA GLY A 19 -0.19 -12.33 5.99
C GLY A 19 -0.41 -10.83 6.06
N LEU A 20 -0.37 -10.10 4.94
CA LEU A 20 -0.57 -8.66 4.89
C LEU A 20 -1.81 -8.27 4.07
N GLU A 21 -2.68 -9.22 3.79
CA GLU A 21 -3.88 -8.96 2.99
C GLU A 21 -4.76 -7.87 3.61
N GLY A 22 -4.80 -7.80 4.93
CA GLY A 22 -5.57 -6.77 5.63
C GLY A 22 -5.07 -5.35 5.42
N ALA A 23 -3.88 -5.19 4.84
CA ALA A 23 -3.32 -3.87 4.56
C ALA A 23 -3.60 -3.38 3.13
N ILE A 24 -4.23 -4.20 2.30
CA ILE A 24 -4.57 -3.83 0.93
C ILE A 24 -5.65 -2.75 0.96
N VAL A 25 -5.40 -1.65 0.26
CA VAL A 25 -6.34 -0.52 0.20
C VAL A 25 -6.77 -0.18 -1.22
N GLY A 26 -6.19 -0.83 -2.22
CA GLY A 26 -6.59 -0.55 -3.59
C GLY A 26 -5.80 -1.34 -4.61
N ILE A 27 -6.16 -1.10 -5.87
CA ILE A 27 -5.47 -1.65 -7.04
C ILE A 27 -5.05 -0.45 -7.87
N VAL A 28 -3.81 -0.43 -8.34
CA VAL A 28 -3.26 0.71 -9.04
C VAL A 28 -2.79 0.34 -10.44
N GLU A 29 -2.77 1.35 -11.31
CA GLU A 29 -2.18 1.27 -12.62
C GLU A 29 -0.98 2.19 -12.65
N ASP A 30 0.13 1.70 -13.21
CA ASP A 30 1.39 2.41 -13.22
C ASP A 30 1.62 2.99 -14.61
N PHE A 31 2.04 4.25 -14.66
CA PHE A 31 2.32 4.91 -15.93
C PHE A 31 3.44 4.17 -16.68
N GLY A 32 3.12 3.71 -17.89
CA GLY A 32 4.11 3.03 -18.73
C GLY A 32 4.47 1.61 -18.31
N SER A 33 3.81 1.07 -17.29
CA SER A 33 4.05 -0.28 -16.81
C SER A 33 2.84 -1.16 -17.09
N PRO A 34 3.04 -2.41 -17.55
CA PRO A 34 1.91 -3.29 -17.83
C PRO A 34 1.30 -3.87 -16.56
N GLY A 35 0.01 -4.14 -16.62
CA GLY A 35 -0.71 -4.83 -15.56
C GLY A 35 -1.09 -3.94 -14.39
N ARG A 36 -1.90 -4.50 -13.51
CA ARG A 36 -2.34 -3.84 -12.29
C ARG A 36 -1.58 -4.38 -11.10
N LYS A 37 -1.38 -3.51 -10.10
CA LYS A 37 -0.61 -3.86 -8.90
C LYS A 37 -1.47 -3.63 -7.67
N MET A 38 -1.18 -4.38 -6.61
CA MET A 38 -1.86 -4.18 -5.34
C MET A 38 -1.25 -2.98 -4.62
N LEU A 39 -2.12 -2.14 -4.06
CA LEU A 39 -1.71 -1.01 -3.23
C LEU A 39 -1.91 -1.36 -1.77
N TYR A 40 -0.84 -1.34 -1.01
CA TYR A 40 -0.85 -1.61 0.43
C TYR A 40 -0.67 -0.30 1.19
N SER A 41 -1.35 -0.18 2.32
CA SER A 41 -1.14 0.95 3.23
C SER A 41 0.02 0.63 4.17
N LYS A 42 1.07 1.44 4.14
CA LYS A 42 2.19 1.31 5.08
C LYS A 42 1.69 1.35 6.52
N GLN A 43 0.79 2.28 6.84
CA GLN A 43 0.27 2.42 8.20
C GLN A 43 -0.44 1.14 8.66
N LYS A 44 -1.22 0.53 7.78
CA LYS A 44 -1.90 -0.72 8.12
C LYS A 44 -0.92 -1.88 8.28
N ILE A 45 0.12 -1.92 7.47
CA ILE A 45 1.18 -2.92 7.63
C ILE A 45 1.83 -2.79 9.01
N LEU A 46 2.22 -1.55 9.38
CA LEU A 46 2.84 -1.32 10.67
C LEU A 46 1.91 -1.73 11.82
N ASN A 47 0.61 -1.46 11.69
CA ASN A 47 -0.37 -1.88 12.70
C ASN A 47 -0.44 -3.40 12.83
N ILE A 48 -0.42 -4.11 11.70
CA ILE A 48 -0.43 -5.58 11.71
C ILE A 48 0.80 -6.12 12.43
N LEU A 49 1.99 -5.59 12.09
CA LEU A 49 3.24 -6.03 12.71
C LEU A 49 3.26 -5.78 14.21
N GLN A 50 2.72 -4.66 14.65
CA GLN A 50 2.68 -4.33 16.06
C GLN A 50 1.71 -5.23 16.83
N LYS A 51 0.53 -5.51 16.26
CA LYS A 51 -0.51 -6.28 16.95
C LYS A 51 -0.30 -7.78 16.86
N ARG A 52 -0.01 -8.26 15.66
CA ARG A 52 0.14 -9.70 15.42
C ARG A 52 1.48 -10.22 15.89
N ASP A 53 2.56 -9.48 15.58
CA ASP A 53 3.92 -9.92 15.83
C ASP A 53 4.54 -9.25 17.07
N LEU A 54 3.74 -8.44 17.78
CA LEU A 54 4.13 -7.80 19.04
C LEU A 54 5.38 -6.92 18.91
N MET A 55 5.58 -6.32 17.75
CA MET A 55 6.68 -5.40 17.52
C MET A 55 6.36 -4.02 18.11
N THR A 56 7.39 -3.30 18.54
CA THR A 56 7.26 -1.88 18.81
C THR A 56 7.10 -1.15 17.47
N TYR A 57 6.70 0.11 17.52
CA TYR A 57 6.59 0.91 16.29
C TYR A 57 7.92 0.97 15.54
N ASP A 58 9.01 1.22 16.25
CA ASP A 58 10.34 1.31 15.64
C ASP A 58 10.77 -0.02 15.01
N GLU A 59 10.49 -1.13 15.68
CA GLU A 59 10.77 -2.45 15.13
C GLU A 59 9.95 -2.75 13.89
N ALA A 60 8.67 -2.37 13.92
CA ALA A 60 7.79 -2.57 12.77
C ALA A 60 8.24 -1.76 11.57
N GLU A 61 8.64 -0.51 11.79
CA GLU A 61 9.12 0.36 10.73
C GLU A 61 10.42 -0.16 10.12
N GLU A 62 11.35 -0.62 10.94
CA GLU A 62 12.59 -1.22 10.47
C GLU A 62 12.34 -2.50 9.69
N PHE A 63 11.44 -3.35 10.19
CA PHE A 63 11.05 -4.57 9.48
C PHE A 63 10.43 -4.26 8.12
N TYR A 64 9.56 -3.26 8.09
CA TYR A 64 8.93 -2.81 6.85
C TYR A 64 9.98 -2.37 5.82
N ASP A 65 10.92 -1.53 6.22
CA ASP A 65 11.92 -0.99 5.31
C ASP A 65 12.81 -2.08 4.72
N TYR A 66 13.26 -3.01 5.54
CA TYR A 66 14.24 -4.02 5.12
C TYR A 66 13.61 -5.27 4.51
N ASN A 67 12.45 -5.68 4.98
CA ASN A 67 11.89 -6.98 4.59
C ASN A 67 10.67 -6.88 3.69
N ILE A 68 10.04 -5.72 3.61
CA ILE A 68 8.83 -5.54 2.81
C ILE A 68 9.08 -4.58 1.66
N LEU A 69 9.41 -3.33 1.97
CA LEU A 69 9.64 -2.32 0.94
C LEU A 69 10.82 -2.67 0.04
N GLY A 70 11.85 -3.29 0.60
CA GLY A 70 13.03 -3.69 -0.16
C GLY A 70 12.86 -4.94 -1.01
N LEU A 71 11.72 -5.62 -0.91
CA LEU A 71 11.47 -6.85 -1.65
C LEU A 71 11.22 -6.56 -3.13
N TYR A 72 12.00 -7.19 -4.01
CA TYR A 72 11.77 -7.09 -5.46
C TYR A 72 11.12 -8.37 -5.95
N ALA A 73 9.98 -8.24 -6.62
CA ALA A 73 9.20 -9.37 -7.10
C ALA A 73 8.80 -9.22 -8.59
N GLY A 74 9.58 -8.48 -9.37
CA GLY A 74 9.36 -8.32 -10.80
C GLY A 74 8.46 -7.14 -11.16
N GLU A 75 7.91 -7.15 -12.36
CA GLU A 75 7.16 -6.02 -12.91
C GLU A 75 5.84 -5.72 -12.19
N LEU A 76 5.28 -6.72 -11.53
CA LEU A 76 4.01 -6.58 -10.82
C LEU A 76 4.20 -6.44 -9.32
N ASN A 77 5.32 -5.87 -8.90
CA ASN A 77 5.60 -5.57 -7.49
C ASN A 77 4.44 -4.83 -6.84
N ALA A 78 4.25 -5.09 -5.55
CA ALA A 78 3.30 -4.33 -4.74
C ALA A 78 3.74 -2.86 -4.66
N VAL A 79 2.76 -1.98 -4.49
CA VAL A 79 2.97 -0.54 -4.34
C VAL A 79 2.50 -0.15 -2.94
N PHE A 80 3.19 0.79 -2.32
CA PHE A 80 2.93 1.14 -0.92
C PHE A 80 2.52 2.61 -0.81
N LEU A 81 1.40 2.84 -0.15
CA LEU A 81 0.93 4.18 0.18
C LEU A 81 1.59 4.61 1.48
N ASP A 82 2.48 5.60 1.39
CA ASP A 82 3.20 6.11 2.56
C ASP A 82 2.32 7.08 3.35
N LEU A 83 1.88 8.15 2.70
CA LEU A 83 1.03 9.16 3.33
C LEU A 83 -0.19 9.42 2.45
N GLU A 84 -1.36 9.47 3.06
CA GLU A 84 -2.56 9.92 2.36
C GLU A 84 -2.72 11.41 2.58
N ILE A 85 -2.79 12.17 1.50
CA ILE A 85 -2.87 13.63 1.58
C ILE A 85 -4.14 14.14 0.89
N ILE A 86 -4.56 15.34 1.29
CA ILE A 86 -5.73 16.01 0.73
C ILE A 86 -5.27 17.28 0.03
N PRO A 87 -5.50 17.43 -1.28
CA PRO A 87 -5.19 18.67 -1.98
C PRO A 87 -6.25 19.73 -1.69
N ILE A 88 -5.80 20.94 -1.37
CA ILE A 88 -6.68 22.07 -1.07
C ILE A 88 -6.34 23.20 -2.04
N LYS A 89 -7.33 23.65 -2.79
CA LYS A 89 -7.17 24.73 -3.75
C LYS A 89 -7.09 26.07 -3.03
N LYS A 90 -6.00 26.80 -3.30
CA LYS A 90 -5.79 28.17 -2.82
C LYS A 90 -5.82 29.14 -3.98
N GLU A 91 -5.83 30.44 -3.70
CA GLU A 91 -5.82 31.46 -4.77
C GLU A 91 -4.59 31.38 -5.64
N ASP A 92 -3.43 31.12 -5.05
CA ASP A 92 -2.12 31.13 -5.73
C ASP A 92 -1.56 29.72 -5.95
N GLY A 93 -2.40 28.69 -5.89
CA GLY A 93 -1.95 27.33 -6.14
C GLY A 93 -2.64 26.29 -5.25
N TRP A 94 -1.87 25.33 -4.85
CA TRP A 94 -2.38 24.18 -4.08
C TRP A 94 -1.61 24.02 -2.78
N GLU A 95 -2.34 23.60 -1.75
CA GLU A 95 -1.77 23.20 -0.47
C GLU A 95 -2.13 21.74 -0.24
N TYR A 96 -1.23 20.96 0.38
CA TYR A 96 -1.47 19.55 0.63
C TYR A 96 -1.45 19.29 2.13
N GLN A 97 -2.54 18.73 2.63
CA GLN A 97 -2.68 18.44 4.04
C GLN A 97 -2.72 16.94 4.26
N LEU A 98 -2.21 16.50 5.40
CA LEU A 98 -2.27 15.10 5.78
C LEU A 98 -3.71 14.72 6.10
N LYS A 99 -4.16 13.62 5.54
CA LYS A 99 -5.47 13.08 5.87
C LYS A 99 -5.37 12.33 7.20
N GLU A 100 -6.27 12.66 8.09
CA GLU A 100 -6.30 12.03 9.42
C GLU A 100 -7.35 10.93 9.49
#